data_b402be8fa990c078f4cfcf20771e66b5
#
_entry.id   b402be8fa990c078f4cfcf20771e66b5
#
_cell.length_a   1.000
_cell.length_b   1.000
_cell.length_c   1.000
_cell.angle_alpha   90.00
_cell.angle_beta   90.00
_cell.angle_gamma   90.00
#
_symmetry.space_group_name_H-M   'P 1'
#
loop_
_entity.id
_entity.type
_entity.pdbx_description
1 polymer ?
#
loop_
_entity_poly.entity_id
_entity_poly.type
_entity_poly.pdbx_seq_one_letter_code
_entity_poly.pdbx_strand_id
1 'polypeptide(L)'
;MSDTPDKKNNQEDNDSGRRDFLRMGILTAGLAIAGGGLRKVFSEDHSATGEKVQAMTADGKLIEVSSSHISEVNCCAAPSAESRVGIPGKKYVMVIDLSRCKNAMKCQKACQKHHLLPTHDKYLKVYKMQDSPEASPYWMPKPCLHCDKPPCVKVCPVDATFKRSDGLVLIDNERCIGCRFCMAACPYSTRTFNWDEPLQPANINEYTYSPESSTPRKKGTVEKCDFCPDMLKQGLLPHCVSACPNGVYYFGDANEDTVTNGDETLKFRQLIKDKAGYRYMESLGTEPSVYYLPAVNRLFPFEEEAPTENI
;
A
#
# COMPACT_ATOMS: atom_id res chain seq x y z
N MET A 1 42.75 8.73 58.30
CA MET A 1 44.01 8.80 57.53
C MET A 1 43.85 7.86 56.38
N SER A 2 43.58 8.40 55.21
CA SER A 2 44.10 8.08 53.90
C SER A 2 43.15 8.69 52.85
N ASP A 3 43.71 9.68 52.20
CA ASP A 3 43.18 10.49 51.15
C ASP A 3 42.94 9.65 49.87
N THR A 4 41.84 9.87 49.18
CA THR A 4 41.68 9.50 47.77
C THR A 4 41.37 10.75 46.95
N PRO A 5 42.06 11.01 45.84
CA PRO A 5 41.89 12.23 45.07
C PRO A 5 40.72 12.14 44.09
N ASP A 6 40.03 13.27 44.03
CA ASP A 6 38.99 13.62 43.07
C ASP A 6 39.44 13.44 41.61
N LYS A 7 38.68 12.64 40.81
CA LYS A 7 38.75 12.66 39.36
C LYS A 7 37.72 13.65 38.84
N LYS A 8 38.16 14.84 38.46
CA LYS A 8 37.40 15.78 37.64
C LYS A 8 37.16 15.19 36.25
N ASN A 9 35.90 15.15 35.87
CA ASN A 9 35.38 14.62 34.64
C ASN A 9 35.57 15.66 33.53
N ASN A 10 36.36 15.34 32.50
CA ASN A 10 36.47 16.09 31.25
C ASN A 10 35.32 15.67 30.33
N GLN A 11 34.26 16.43 30.32
CA GLN A 11 33.09 16.19 29.47
C GLN A 11 32.65 17.46 28.72
N GLU A 12 33.58 18.32 28.30
CA GLU A 12 33.24 19.58 27.61
C GLU A 12 33.68 19.71 26.15
N ASP A 13 34.34 18.71 25.52
CA ASP A 13 34.91 18.90 24.18
C ASP A 13 34.22 18.22 23.01
N ASN A 14 33.01 17.70 23.18
CA ASN A 14 32.32 16.96 22.06
C ASN A 14 31.07 17.63 21.51
N ASP A 15 30.68 18.81 22.00
CA ASP A 15 29.45 19.52 21.56
C ASP A 15 29.70 20.64 20.54
N SER A 16 30.96 21.08 20.35
CA SER A 16 31.28 22.11 19.34
C SER A 16 31.28 21.57 17.91
N GLY A 17 31.80 20.39 17.69
CA GLY A 17 31.88 19.82 16.31
C GLY A 17 30.55 19.55 15.61
N ARG A 18 29.52 19.23 16.38
CA ARG A 18 28.18 19.01 15.83
C ARG A 18 27.46 20.31 15.43
N ARG A 19 27.68 21.37 16.21
CA ARG A 19 27.10 22.71 15.92
C ARG A 19 27.79 23.36 14.74
N ASP A 20 29.08 23.18 14.56
CA ASP A 20 29.81 23.73 13.41
C ASP A 20 29.52 22.99 12.12
N PHE A 21 29.28 21.67 12.18
CA PHE A 21 28.79 20.90 11.02
C PHE A 21 27.41 21.35 10.56
N LEU A 22 26.47 21.60 11.49
CA LEU A 22 25.13 22.11 11.14
C LEU A 22 25.18 23.55 10.62
N ARG A 23 26.04 24.41 11.14
CA ARG A 23 26.22 25.78 10.63
C ARG A 23 26.81 25.80 9.23
N MET A 24 27.76 24.92 8.94
CA MET A 24 28.36 24.82 7.59
C MET A 24 27.35 24.27 6.58
N GLY A 25 26.49 23.30 6.97
CA GLY A 25 25.41 22.79 6.14
C GLY A 25 24.35 23.84 5.78
N ILE A 26 24.01 24.74 6.72
CA ILE A 26 23.04 25.82 6.50
C ILE A 26 23.63 26.94 5.61
N LEU A 27 24.92 27.22 5.74
CA LEU A 27 25.59 28.24 4.90
C LEU A 27 25.70 27.79 3.43
N THR A 28 25.97 26.50 3.17
CA THR A 28 26.00 25.96 1.81
C THR A 28 24.61 25.88 1.15
N ALA A 29 23.57 25.59 1.91
CA ALA A 29 22.18 25.64 1.41
C ALA A 29 21.70 27.08 1.16
N GLY A 30 22.12 28.06 1.98
CA GLY A 30 21.76 29.47 1.81
C GLY A 30 22.41 30.12 0.59
N LEU A 31 23.64 29.73 0.21
CA LEU A 31 24.33 30.25 -0.97
C LEU A 31 23.72 29.71 -2.29
N ALA A 32 23.13 28.53 -2.29
CA ALA A 32 22.44 27.96 -3.45
C ALA A 32 21.13 28.70 -3.78
N ILE A 33 20.52 29.38 -2.81
CA ILE A 33 19.24 30.09 -2.99
C ILE A 33 19.45 31.55 -3.45
N ALA A 34 20.64 32.13 -3.16
CA ALA A 34 20.94 33.52 -3.50
C ALA A 34 21.59 33.71 -4.88
N GLY A 35 21.99 32.65 -5.57
CA GLY A 35 22.59 32.71 -6.90
C GLY A 35 21.55 32.60 -8.01
N GLY A 36 21.03 33.77 -8.49
CA GLY A 36 20.07 33.89 -9.57
C GLY A 36 20.55 33.41 -10.96
N GLY A 37 21.33 32.33 -11.03
CA GLY A 37 21.87 31.75 -12.26
C GLY A 37 21.25 30.42 -12.70
N LEU A 38 20.52 29.73 -11.84
CA LEU A 38 20.00 28.37 -12.15
C LEU A 38 18.60 28.37 -12.80
N ARG A 39 17.94 29.49 -12.95
CA ARG A 39 16.59 29.60 -13.53
C ARG A 39 16.55 29.63 -15.06
N LYS A 40 17.71 29.69 -15.72
CA LYS A 40 17.81 29.79 -17.20
C LYS A 40 18.09 28.45 -17.92
N VAL A 41 18.24 27.36 -17.18
CA VAL A 41 18.54 26.04 -17.77
C VAL A 41 17.28 25.18 -18.01
N PHE A 42 16.12 25.59 -17.50
CA PHE A 42 14.89 24.76 -17.56
C PHE A 42 13.69 25.40 -18.27
N SER A 43 13.90 26.44 -19.05
CA SER A 43 12.82 26.99 -19.89
C SER A 43 13.43 27.55 -21.15
N GLU A 44 13.54 26.76 -22.20
CA GLU A 44 13.45 27.22 -23.59
C GLU A 44 13.42 26.02 -24.56
N ASP A 45 12.56 26.13 -25.52
CA ASP A 45 12.16 25.29 -26.63
C ASP A 45 13.20 24.31 -27.22
N HIS A 46 12.77 23.08 -27.42
CA HIS A 46 13.49 22.03 -28.15
C HIS A 46 13.46 22.29 -29.68
N SER A 47 14.51 22.89 -30.19
CA SER A 47 14.90 22.69 -31.56
C SER A 47 16.16 21.82 -31.61
N ALA A 48 16.10 20.76 -32.41
CA ALA A 48 17.13 19.71 -32.51
C ALA A 48 18.43 20.28 -33.11
N THR A 49 19.37 20.68 -32.25
CA THR A 49 20.79 20.83 -32.58
C THR A 49 21.60 20.20 -31.44
N GLY A 50 22.48 19.28 -31.81
CA GLY A 50 23.24 18.45 -30.86
C GLY A 50 24.16 19.23 -29.93
N GLU A 51 23.61 19.83 -28.92
CA GLU A 51 24.33 20.60 -27.90
C GLU A 51 24.97 19.62 -26.90
N LYS A 52 26.24 19.81 -26.61
CA LYS A 52 26.98 18.99 -25.65
C LYS A 52 26.70 19.51 -24.24
N VAL A 53 26.30 18.63 -23.34
CA VAL A 53 26.04 18.92 -21.92
C VAL A 53 27.12 18.28 -21.06
N GLN A 54 27.62 19.02 -20.07
CA GLN A 54 28.55 18.46 -19.09
C GLN A 54 27.79 17.68 -18.02
N ALA A 55 28.10 16.38 -17.93
CA ALA A 55 27.58 15.50 -16.90
C ALA A 55 28.70 15.09 -15.94
N MET A 56 28.36 14.97 -14.65
CA MET A 56 29.29 14.50 -13.64
C MET A 56 29.11 13.00 -13.41
N THR A 57 30.21 12.23 -13.55
CA THR A 57 30.23 10.80 -13.22
C THR A 57 30.18 10.57 -11.71
N ALA A 58 29.85 9.33 -11.30
CA ALA A 58 29.85 8.93 -9.89
C ALA A 58 31.19 9.17 -9.18
N ASP A 59 32.30 9.23 -9.94
CA ASP A 59 33.65 9.47 -9.45
C ASP A 59 34.00 10.99 -9.38
N GLY A 60 33.02 11.88 -9.63
CA GLY A 60 33.19 13.31 -9.60
C GLY A 60 33.89 13.93 -10.80
N LYS A 61 34.10 13.18 -11.90
CA LYS A 61 34.67 13.71 -13.15
C LYS A 61 33.57 14.30 -14.05
N LEU A 62 33.85 15.48 -14.60
CA LEU A 62 33.01 16.09 -15.62
C LEU A 62 33.33 15.48 -16.98
N ILE A 63 32.31 14.95 -17.66
CA ILE A 63 32.40 14.45 -19.05
C ILE A 63 31.40 15.22 -19.92
N GLU A 64 31.77 15.45 -21.18
CA GLU A 64 30.86 16.00 -22.17
C GLU A 64 30.05 14.88 -22.81
N VAL A 65 28.73 14.96 -22.71
CA VAL A 65 27.80 13.98 -23.30
C VAL A 65 26.95 14.71 -24.32
N SER A 66 26.73 14.13 -25.49
CA SER A 66 25.79 14.66 -26.46
C SER A 66 24.37 14.58 -25.90
N SER A 67 23.59 15.64 -26.01
CA SER A 67 22.18 15.68 -25.56
C SER A 67 21.31 14.58 -26.19
N SER A 68 21.71 14.05 -27.36
CA SER A 68 21.04 12.90 -28.00
C SER A 68 21.25 11.56 -27.27
N HIS A 69 22.23 11.46 -26.39
CA HIS A 69 22.48 10.29 -25.54
C HIS A 69 21.94 10.46 -24.12
N ILE A 70 21.47 11.63 -23.77
CA ILE A 70 20.66 11.83 -22.57
C ILE A 70 19.24 11.47 -22.99
N SER A 71 18.92 10.18 -23.00
CA SER A 71 17.52 9.81 -22.87
C SER A 71 17.04 10.54 -21.64
N GLU A 72 15.98 11.33 -21.75
CA GLU A 72 15.28 11.84 -20.60
C GLU A 72 14.91 10.62 -19.75
N VAL A 73 15.81 10.26 -18.85
CA VAL A 73 15.46 9.39 -17.75
C VAL A 73 14.53 10.23 -16.92
N ASN A 74 13.27 10.18 -17.27
CA ASN A 74 12.18 10.78 -16.56
C ASN A 74 12.09 10.01 -15.23
N CYS A 75 13.11 10.17 -14.39
CA CYS A 75 13.25 9.49 -13.10
C CYS A 75 12.15 9.92 -12.12
N CYS A 76 11.28 10.85 -12.51
CA CYS A 76 10.19 11.34 -11.67
C CYS A 76 8.84 11.44 -12.42
N ALA A 77 8.83 11.22 -13.72
CA ALA A 77 7.59 11.28 -14.47
C ALA A 77 7.21 9.86 -14.77
N ALA A 78 6.31 9.35 -14.15
CA ALA A 78 5.55 8.66 -14.89
C ALA A 78 4.58 7.61 -14.42
N PRO A 79 4.72 6.36 -14.55
CA PRO A 79 3.66 5.42 -14.15
C PRO A 79 3.23 5.61 -12.69
N SER A 80 4.15 6.04 -11.83
CA SER A 80 3.84 6.27 -10.42
C SER A 80 3.00 7.53 -10.15
N ALA A 81 3.17 8.61 -10.91
CA ALA A 81 2.42 9.85 -10.71
C ALA A 81 0.94 9.66 -11.10
N GLU A 82 0.70 9.07 -12.26
CA GLU A 82 -0.64 8.76 -12.76
C GLU A 82 -1.37 7.75 -11.87
N SER A 83 -0.66 6.71 -11.42
CA SER A 83 -1.16 5.69 -10.49
C SER A 83 -1.58 6.26 -9.13
N ARG A 84 -1.07 7.44 -8.75
CA ARG A 84 -1.37 8.10 -7.47
C ARG A 84 -2.66 8.91 -7.51
N VAL A 85 -3.12 9.33 -8.68
CA VAL A 85 -4.31 10.19 -8.81
C VAL A 85 -5.61 9.42 -8.57
N GLY A 86 -5.73 8.24 -9.13
CA GLY A 86 -6.94 7.44 -9.08
C GLY A 86 -7.96 7.79 -10.17
N ILE A 87 -9.08 7.11 -10.16
CA ILE A 87 -10.15 7.29 -11.15
C ILE A 87 -11.09 8.41 -10.66
N PRO A 88 -11.17 9.54 -11.39
CA PRO A 88 -12.00 10.66 -10.96
C PRO A 88 -13.49 10.29 -10.81
N GLY A 89 -14.12 10.85 -9.78
CA GLY A 89 -15.55 10.63 -9.52
C GLY A 89 -15.91 9.30 -8.89
N LYS A 90 -14.97 8.37 -8.77
CA LYS A 90 -15.18 7.07 -8.12
C LYS A 90 -14.83 7.10 -6.63
N LYS A 91 -15.53 6.28 -5.85
CA LYS A 91 -15.18 5.95 -4.46
C LYS A 91 -15.43 4.48 -4.21
N TYR A 92 -14.40 3.68 -4.34
CA TYR A 92 -14.52 2.23 -4.20
C TYR A 92 -14.80 1.80 -2.77
N VAL A 93 -15.75 0.89 -2.64
CA VAL A 93 -16.17 0.26 -1.37
C VAL A 93 -16.33 -1.24 -1.56
N MET A 94 -16.15 -1.97 -0.47
CA MET A 94 -16.42 -3.40 -0.42
C MET A 94 -17.39 -3.70 0.71
N VAL A 95 -18.36 -4.58 0.48
CA VAL A 95 -19.27 -5.11 1.51
C VAL A 95 -19.05 -6.61 1.60
N ILE A 96 -18.84 -7.12 2.81
CA ILE A 96 -18.58 -8.53 3.08
C ILE A 96 -19.75 -9.09 3.89
N ASP A 97 -20.56 -9.95 3.28
CA ASP A 97 -21.69 -10.61 3.93
C ASP A 97 -21.22 -11.86 4.66
N LEU A 98 -21.05 -11.75 5.98
CA LEU A 98 -20.57 -12.85 6.82
C LEU A 98 -21.58 -14.01 6.90
N SER A 99 -22.86 -13.76 6.64
CA SER A 99 -23.89 -14.80 6.63
C SER A 99 -23.71 -15.79 5.49
N ARG A 100 -23.05 -15.38 4.41
CA ARG A 100 -22.81 -16.20 3.21
C ARG A 100 -21.49 -16.96 3.24
N CYS A 101 -20.59 -16.64 4.18
CA CYS A 101 -19.25 -17.24 4.18
C CYS A 101 -19.27 -18.69 4.68
N LYS A 102 -18.89 -19.62 3.80
CA LYS A 102 -18.81 -21.06 4.04
C LYS A 102 -17.35 -21.58 4.16
N ASN A 103 -16.38 -20.70 4.28
CA ASN A 103 -14.95 -21.04 4.32
C ASN A 103 -14.43 -21.81 3.09
N ALA A 104 -14.95 -21.52 1.91
CA ALA A 104 -14.48 -22.19 0.69
C ALA A 104 -13.05 -21.86 0.29
N MET A 105 -12.42 -20.86 0.93
CA MET A 105 -11.05 -20.38 0.75
C MET A 105 -10.66 -20.00 -0.70
N LYS A 106 -11.62 -20.01 -1.64
CA LYS A 106 -11.37 -19.67 -3.05
C LYS A 106 -10.91 -18.23 -3.23
N CYS A 107 -11.46 -17.29 -2.44
CA CYS A 107 -11.07 -15.89 -2.43
C CYS A 107 -9.59 -15.69 -2.07
N GLN A 108 -9.11 -16.37 -1.00
CA GLN A 108 -7.72 -16.31 -0.57
C GLN A 108 -6.79 -16.92 -1.62
N LYS A 109 -7.14 -18.10 -2.15
CA LYS A 109 -6.35 -18.79 -3.19
C LYS A 109 -6.24 -17.95 -4.48
N ALA A 110 -7.35 -17.33 -4.92
CA ALA A 110 -7.35 -16.45 -6.08
C ALA A 110 -6.47 -15.22 -5.88
N CYS A 111 -6.56 -14.57 -4.71
CA CYS A 111 -5.71 -13.46 -4.34
C CYS A 111 -4.21 -13.84 -4.32
N GLN A 112 -3.87 -14.97 -3.69
CA GLN A 112 -2.48 -15.46 -3.65
C GLN A 112 -1.94 -15.77 -5.05
N LYS A 113 -2.75 -16.40 -5.90
CA LYS A 113 -2.36 -16.73 -7.28
C LYS A 113 -2.11 -15.47 -8.11
N HIS A 114 -3.01 -14.50 -8.04
CA HIS A 114 -2.90 -13.26 -8.82
C HIS A 114 -1.68 -12.43 -8.40
N HIS A 115 -1.50 -12.24 -7.09
CA HIS A 115 -0.40 -11.46 -6.55
C HIS A 115 0.89 -12.25 -6.36
N LEU A 116 0.98 -13.49 -6.83
CA LEU A 116 2.15 -14.37 -6.71
C LEU A 116 2.66 -14.46 -5.27
N LEU A 117 1.73 -14.58 -4.30
CA LEU A 117 2.09 -14.66 -2.89
C LEU A 117 2.52 -16.09 -2.52
N PRO A 118 3.57 -16.25 -1.72
CA PRO A 118 3.89 -17.54 -1.14
C PRO A 118 2.77 -18.00 -0.20
N THR A 119 2.75 -19.27 0.14
CA THR A 119 1.65 -19.88 0.92
C THR A 119 1.48 -19.27 2.31
N HIS A 120 2.55 -18.77 2.92
CA HIS A 120 2.54 -18.15 4.23
C HIS A 120 2.06 -16.68 4.22
N ASP A 121 2.19 -15.98 3.08
CA ASP A 121 1.77 -14.58 2.94
C ASP A 121 0.34 -14.49 2.39
N LYS A 122 -0.44 -13.61 3.00
CA LYS A 122 -1.86 -13.45 2.65
C LYS A 122 -2.26 -11.99 2.76
N TYR A 123 -2.72 -11.39 1.65
CA TYR A 123 -3.36 -10.08 1.66
C TYR A 123 -4.81 -10.15 2.16
N LEU A 124 -5.47 -11.27 1.92
CA LEU A 124 -6.80 -11.59 2.41
C LEU A 124 -6.69 -12.77 3.38
N LYS A 125 -6.93 -12.52 4.66
CA LYS A 125 -6.95 -13.54 5.72
C LYS A 125 -8.40 -13.87 6.07
N VAL A 126 -8.70 -15.14 6.30
CA VAL A 126 -10.03 -15.57 6.75
C VAL A 126 -9.89 -16.10 8.18
N TYR A 127 -10.62 -15.49 9.11
CA TYR A 127 -10.58 -15.84 10.53
C TYR A 127 -11.85 -16.59 10.91
N LYS A 128 -11.68 -17.66 11.72
CA LYS A 128 -12.78 -18.26 12.46
C LYS A 128 -13.08 -17.37 13.67
N MET A 129 -14.28 -16.86 13.74
CA MET A 129 -14.75 -15.99 14.80
C MET A 129 -15.83 -16.71 15.61
N GLN A 130 -15.84 -16.49 16.92
CA GLN A 130 -16.82 -17.06 17.83
C GLN A 130 -16.98 -16.11 19.01
N ASP A 131 -18.20 -15.68 19.24
CA ASP A 131 -18.49 -14.64 20.26
C ASP A 131 -18.48 -15.19 21.68
N SER A 132 -18.86 -16.46 21.84
CA SER A 132 -18.78 -17.22 23.10
C SER A 132 -18.58 -18.71 22.82
N PRO A 133 -18.16 -19.53 23.80
CA PRO A 133 -18.02 -20.97 23.62
C PRO A 133 -19.29 -21.67 23.13
N GLU A 134 -20.45 -21.14 23.49
CA GLU A 134 -21.78 -21.66 23.14
C GLU A 134 -22.30 -21.13 21.80
N ALA A 135 -21.71 -20.02 21.29
CA ALA A 135 -22.14 -19.42 20.03
C ALA A 135 -21.59 -20.25 18.85
N SER A 136 -22.42 -20.33 17.81
CA SER A 136 -21.96 -20.92 16.55
C SER A 136 -20.85 -20.06 15.92
N PRO A 137 -19.70 -20.62 15.56
CA PRO A 137 -18.64 -19.88 14.89
C PRO A 137 -19.06 -19.42 13.49
N TYR A 138 -18.38 -18.37 13.01
CA TYR A 138 -18.53 -17.86 11.65
C TYR A 138 -17.17 -17.47 11.06
N TRP A 139 -17.13 -17.25 9.77
CA TRP A 139 -15.89 -16.91 9.06
C TRP A 139 -15.87 -15.45 8.67
N MET A 140 -14.77 -14.77 9.02
CA MET A 140 -14.56 -13.36 8.73
C MET A 140 -13.38 -13.16 7.78
N PRO A 141 -13.63 -12.96 6.48
CA PRO A 141 -12.60 -12.53 5.57
C PRO A 141 -12.16 -11.10 5.88
N LYS A 142 -10.87 -10.86 5.98
CA LYS A 142 -10.29 -9.56 6.31
C LYS A 142 -9.18 -9.17 5.34
N PRO A 143 -9.49 -8.37 4.31
CA PRO A 143 -8.51 -7.70 3.45
C PRO A 143 -7.97 -6.42 4.11
N CYS A 144 -7.17 -5.62 3.41
CA CYS A 144 -6.96 -4.22 3.79
C CYS A 144 -8.28 -3.46 3.72
N LEU A 145 -8.54 -2.60 4.70
CA LEU A 145 -9.83 -1.90 4.81
C LEU A 145 -9.87 -0.58 4.03
N HIS A 146 -8.81 -0.19 3.33
CA HIS A 146 -8.72 1.03 2.52
C HIS A 146 -9.36 2.25 3.18
N CYS A 147 -8.94 2.54 4.43
CA CYS A 147 -9.51 3.56 5.28
C CYS A 147 -9.56 4.95 4.64
N ASP A 148 -10.60 5.75 4.95
CA ASP A 148 -10.67 7.14 4.50
C ASP A 148 -9.68 8.03 5.27
N LYS A 149 -9.43 7.70 6.55
CA LYS A 149 -8.41 8.34 7.39
C LYS A 149 -7.29 7.34 7.72
N PRO A 150 -6.43 6.97 6.76
CA PRO A 150 -5.49 5.86 6.91
C PRO A 150 -4.29 6.28 7.79
N PRO A 151 -4.11 5.71 9.00
CA PRO A 151 -2.95 6.02 9.83
C PRO A 151 -1.65 5.57 9.18
N CYS A 152 -1.69 4.51 8.41
CA CYS A 152 -0.54 3.98 7.68
C CYS A 152 0.03 4.91 6.59
N VAL A 153 -0.78 5.79 6.02
CA VAL A 153 -0.31 6.85 5.10
C VAL A 153 0.39 7.94 5.89
N LYS A 154 -0.20 8.37 7.01
CA LYS A 154 0.33 9.47 7.82
C LYS A 154 1.73 9.22 8.40
N VAL A 155 2.07 7.95 8.68
CA VAL A 155 3.36 7.60 9.28
C VAL A 155 4.45 7.24 8.26
N CYS A 156 4.16 7.29 6.97
CA CYS A 156 5.14 6.92 5.95
C CYS A 156 6.13 8.08 5.70
N PRO A 157 7.42 7.94 6.06
CA PRO A 157 8.38 9.04 5.99
C PRO A 157 8.79 9.40 4.55
N VAL A 158 8.54 8.48 3.60
CA VAL A 158 8.94 8.64 2.18
C VAL A 158 7.73 8.69 1.25
N ASP A 159 6.53 8.85 1.80
CA ASP A 159 5.27 8.88 1.05
C ASP A 159 5.08 7.68 0.09
N ALA A 160 5.66 6.52 0.44
CA ALA A 160 5.48 5.28 -0.31
C ALA A 160 4.05 4.74 -0.18
N THR A 161 3.45 4.85 1.02
CA THR A 161 2.03 4.54 1.21
C THR A 161 1.21 5.79 0.98
N PHE A 162 0.28 5.75 0.05
CA PHE A 162 -0.54 6.90 -0.35
C PHE A 162 -2.02 6.53 -0.50
N LYS A 163 -2.88 7.54 -0.47
CA LYS A 163 -4.32 7.41 -0.73
C LYS A 163 -4.68 8.14 -2.01
N ARG A 164 -5.45 7.46 -2.85
CA ARG A 164 -5.96 7.99 -4.13
C ARG A 164 -7.31 8.70 -3.93
N SER A 165 -7.68 9.51 -4.92
CA SER A 165 -8.99 10.20 -4.96
C SER A 165 -10.17 9.23 -5.02
N ASP A 166 -9.98 8.04 -5.61
CA ASP A 166 -10.99 6.98 -5.69
C ASP A 166 -11.11 6.11 -4.43
N GLY A 167 -10.44 6.50 -3.36
CA GLY A 167 -10.50 5.83 -2.06
C GLY A 167 -9.48 4.71 -1.86
N LEU A 168 -8.78 4.28 -2.89
CA LEU A 168 -7.76 3.24 -2.76
C LEU A 168 -6.55 3.73 -1.96
N VAL A 169 -6.06 2.89 -1.08
CA VAL A 169 -4.77 3.09 -0.40
C VAL A 169 -3.79 2.11 -1.02
N LEU A 170 -2.73 2.61 -1.62
CA LEU A 170 -1.71 1.81 -2.29
C LEU A 170 -0.33 1.98 -1.65
N ILE A 171 0.63 1.20 -2.13
CA ILE A 171 2.05 1.29 -1.73
C ILE A 171 2.89 1.32 -3.00
N ASP A 172 3.80 2.26 -3.05
CA ASP A 172 4.83 2.35 -4.07
C ASP A 172 6.08 1.63 -3.55
N ASN A 173 6.35 0.44 -4.10
CA ASN A 173 7.46 -0.41 -3.67
C ASN A 173 8.83 0.16 -4.08
N GLU A 174 8.90 1.05 -5.06
CA GLU A 174 10.15 1.73 -5.42
C GLU A 174 10.53 2.81 -4.41
N ARG A 175 9.53 3.47 -3.80
CA ARG A 175 9.74 4.44 -2.74
C ARG A 175 9.86 3.81 -1.35
N CYS A 176 9.36 2.59 -1.18
CA CYS A 176 9.32 1.92 0.12
C CYS A 176 10.72 1.58 0.63
N ILE A 177 11.10 2.14 1.77
CA ILE A 177 12.38 1.87 2.45
C ILE A 177 12.31 0.74 3.50
N GLY A 178 11.17 0.07 3.62
CA GLY A 178 11.00 -1.06 4.54
C GLY A 178 11.01 -0.73 6.03
N CYS A 179 10.79 0.51 6.43
CA CYS A 179 10.81 0.92 7.85
C CYS A 179 9.71 0.31 8.71
N ARG A 180 8.66 -0.26 8.12
CA ARG A 180 7.52 -0.96 8.73
C ARG A 180 6.64 -0.11 9.66
N PHE A 181 6.84 1.20 9.76
CA PHE A 181 5.98 2.08 10.57
C PHE A 181 4.50 1.96 10.18
N CYS A 182 4.21 1.79 8.90
CA CYS A 182 2.85 1.58 8.40
C CYS A 182 2.23 0.24 8.85
N MET A 183 3.04 -0.77 9.18
CA MET A 183 2.57 -2.03 9.78
C MET A 183 2.19 -1.82 11.23
N ALA A 184 3.04 -1.14 12.00
CA ALA A 184 2.80 -0.81 13.41
C ALA A 184 1.58 0.12 13.58
N ALA A 185 1.40 1.09 12.66
CA ALA A 185 0.28 2.02 12.68
C ALA A 185 -1.06 1.41 12.23
N CYS A 186 -1.06 0.24 11.55
CA CYS A 186 -2.28 -0.39 11.07
C CYS A 186 -2.98 -1.19 12.19
N PRO A 187 -4.13 -0.74 12.72
CA PRO A 187 -4.78 -1.46 13.82
C PRO A 187 -5.41 -2.79 13.38
N TYR A 188 -5.47 -3.02 12.07
CA TYR A 188 -6.09 -4.21 11.48
C TYR A 188 -5.10 -5.33 11.13
N SER A 189 -3.79 -5.09 11.25
CA SER A 189 -2.72 -6.05 10.92
C SER A 189 -2.85 -6.66 9.50
N THR A 190 -3.20 -5.81 8.52
CA THR A 190 -3.47 -6.22 7.13
C THR A 190 -2.28 -5.99 6.19
N ARG A 191 -1.11 -5.67 6.73
CA ARG A 191 0.11 -5.46 5.95
C ARG A 191 1.05 -6.62 6.13
N THR A 192 1.74 -6.99 5.05
CA THR A 192 2.80 -8.01 5.00
C THR A 192 4.13 -7.35 4.65
N PHE A 193 5.21 -8.02 4.98
CA PHE A 193 6.57 -7.55 4.68
C PHE A 193 7.33 -8.64 3.92
N ASN A 194 7.95 -8.27 2.83
CA ASN A 194 8.74 -9.19 2.01
C ASN A 194 10.12 -9.42 2.64
N TRP A 195 10.21 -10.43 3.49
CA TRP A 195 11.47 -10.82 4.14
C TRP A 195 12.43 -11.51 3.18
N ASP A 196 11.89 -12.30 2.27
CA ASP A 196 12.61 -13.07 1.26
C ASP A 196 12.40 -12.45 -0.13
N GLU A 197 13.12 -12.97 -1.13
CA GLU A 197 12.89 -12.58 -2.52
C GLU A 197 11.47 -12.98 -2.94
N PRO A 198 10.62 -12.01 -3.35
CA PRO A 198 9.26 -12.31 -3.74
C PRO A 198 9.19 -13.11 -5.03
N LEU A 199 8.15 -13.93 -5.17
CA LEU A 199 7.86 -14.60 -6.44
C LEU A 199 7.57 -13.55 -7.51
N GLN A 200 8.09 -13.77 -8.71
CA GLN A 200 7.92 -12.91 -9.88
C GLN A 200 7.25 -13.67 -11.01
N PRO A 201 6.57 -12.99 -11.94
CA PRO A 201 6.09 -13.61 -13.17
C PRO A 201 7.27 -14.14 -14.00
N ALA A 202 7.05 -15.21 -14.78
CA ALA A 202 8.08 -15.81 -15.61
C ALA A 202 8.67 -14.83 -16.68
N ASN A 203 7.84 -13.89 -17.14
CA ASN A 203 8.18 -12.86 -18.13
C ASN A 203 8.42 -11.48 -17.49
N ILE A 204 9.03 -11.44 -16.30
CA ILE A 204 9.22 -10.21 -15.50
C ILE A 204 9.86 -9.06 -16.28
N ASN A 205 10.73 -9.36 -17.26
CA ASN A 205 11.40 -8.37 -18.08
C ASN A 205 10.46 -7.57 -19.01
N GLU A 206 9.23 -8.05 -19.20
CA GLU A 206 8.19 -7.37 -19.99
C GLU A 206 7.33 -6.42 -19.14
N TYR A 207 7.49 -6.49 -17.81
CA TYR A 207 6.72 -5.67 -16.90
C TYR A 207 7.41 -4.34 -16.62
N THR A 208 6.66 -3.26 -16.80
CA THR A 208 7.03 -1.95 -16.26
C THR A 208 6.39 -1.83 -14.86
N TYR A 209 7.19 -1.44 -13.88
CA TYR A 209 6.70 -1.27 -12.52
C TYR A 209 5.54 -0.28 -12.45
N SER A 210 4.51 -0.64 -11.68
CA SER A 210 3.42 0.25 -11.33
C SER A 210 2.97 -0.03 -9.88
N PRO A 211 2.71 1.00 -9.06
CA PRO A 211 2.11 0.84 -7.75
C PRO A 211 0.74 0.16 -7.76
N GLU A 212 0.08 0.09 -8.88
CA GLU A 212 -1.24 -0.54 -9.06
C GLU A 212 -1.17 -2.07 -9.17
N SER A 213 -0.10 -2.58 -9.76
CA SER A 213 0.13 -4.03 -9.84
C SER A 213 1.13 -4.52 -8.79
N SER A 214 1.90 -3.60 -8.20
CA SER A 214 3.06 -3.90 -7.34
C SER A 214 4.03 -4.92 -7.96
N THR A 215 4.14 -4.92 -9.29
CA THR A 215 4.99 -5.83 -10.07
C THR A 215 5.94 -5.01 -10.94
N PRO A 216 7.25 -5.27 -10.92
CA PRO A 216 7.98 -6.29 -10.13
C PRO A 216 7.90 -6.08 -8.61
N ARG A 217 7.75 -7.18 -7.87
CA ARG A 217 7.75 -7.14 -6.41
C ARG A 217 9.19 -7.01 -5.87
N LYS A 218 9.36 -6.40 -4.71
CA LYS A 218 10.68 -6.07 -4.18
C LYS A 218 10.87 -6.57 -2.75
N LYS A 219 12.01 -7.24 -2.50
CA LYS A 219 12.43 -7.62 -1.15
C LYS A 219 12.62 -6.38 -0.27
N GLY A 220 12.32 -6.51 1.03
CA GLY A 220 12.48 -5.42 1.98
C GLY A 220 11.38 -4.36 1.90
N THR A 221 10.28 -4.61 1.21
CA THR A 221 9.15 -3.69 1.11
C THR A 221 7.91 -4.22 1.81
N VAL A 222 6.98 -3.32 2.12
CA VAL A 222 5.68 -3.66 2.70
C VAL A 222 4.65 -3.76 1.58
N GLU A 223 3.77 -4.74 1.70
CA GLU A 223 2.66 -4.97 0.76
C GLU A 223 1.34 -5.20 1.50
N LYS A 224 0.24 -5.20 0.77
CA LYS A 224 -1.12 -5.42 1.30
C LYS A 224 -2.12 -5.61 0.16
N CYS A 225 -3.36 -5.98 0.48
CA CYS A 225 -4.47 -5.91 -0.48
C CYS A 225 -4.60 -4.50 -1.07
N ASP A 226 -4.66 -4.39 -2.37
CA ASP A 226 -4.72 -3.16 -3.17
C ASP A 226 -6.11 -2.89 -3.79
N PHE A 227 -7.07 -3.84 -3.66
CA PHE A 227 -8.36 -3.90 -4.33
C PHE A 227 -8.27 -4.20 -5.84
N CYS A 228 -7.12 -4.72 -6.32
CA CYS A 228 -6.88 -5.10 -7.72
C CYS A 228 -7.18 -3.97 -8.72
N PRO A 229 -6.47 -2.83 -8.66
CA PRO A 229 -6.74 -1.67 -9.54
C PRO A 229 -6.58 -1.99 -11.02
N ASP A 230 -5.74 -2.96 -11.35
CA ASP A 230 -5.56 -3.51 -12.69
C ASP A 230 -6.85 -4.11 -13.27
N MET A 231 -7.63 -4.82 -12.43
CA MET A 231 -8.95 -5.35 -12.80
C MET A 231 -9.98 -4.22 -12.90
N LEU A 232 -9.96 -3.27 -11.95
CA LEU A 232 -10.90 -2.15 -11.94
C LEU A 232 -10.79 -1.26 -13.18
N LYS A 233 -9.57 -1.03 -13.69
CA LYS A 233 -9.34 -0.31 -14.95
C LYS A 233 -9.94 -1.01 -16.17
N GLN A 234 -10.08 -2.32 -16.10
CA GLN A 234 -10.73 -3.13 -17.14
C GLN A 234 -12.25 -3.26 -16.96
N GLY A 235 -12.81 -2.61 -15.93
CA GLY A 235 -14.23 -2.76 -15.58
C GLY A 235 -14.58 -4.12 -14.96
N LEU A 236 -13.57 -4.84 -14.46
CA LEU A 236 -13.72 -6.16 -13.88
C LEU A 236 -13.71 -6.09 -12.35
N LEU A 237 -14.29 -7.11 -11.71
CA LEU A 237 -14.30 -7.23 -10.25
C LEU A 237 -12.97 -7.74 -9.71
N PRO A 238 -12.57 -7.36 -8.48
CA PRO A 238 -11.41 -7.92 -7.81
C PRO A 238 -11.43 -9.45 -7.77
N HIS A 239 -10.27 -10.08 -7.87
CA HIS A 239 -10.14 -11.53 -7.94
C HIS A 239 -10.80 -12.29 -6.78
N CYS A 240 -10.80 -11.73 -5.57
CA CYS A 240 -11.47 -12.34 -4.42
C CYS A 240 -12.99 -12.33 -4.53
N VAL A 241 -13.57 -11.32 -5.20
CA VAL A 241 -15.00 -11.20 -5.45
C VAL A 241 -15.41 -12.25 -6.48
N SER A 242 -14.78 -12.23 -7.65
CA SER A 242 -15.09 -13.14 -8.76
C SER A 242 -14.88 -14.62 -8.42
N ALA A 243 -13.93 -14.92 -7.53
CA ALA A 243 -13.62 -16.30 -7.15
C ALA A 243 -14.52 -16.86 -6.03
N CYS A 244 -15.36 -16.02 -5.41
CA CYS A 244 -16.18 -16.46 -4.28
C CYS A 244 -17.44 -17.18 -4.74
N PRO A 245 -17.59 -18.51 -4.53
CA PRO A 245 -18.75 -19.25 -5.04
C PRO A 245 -20.05 -18.93 -4.30
N ASN A 246 -19.96 -18.25 -3.16
CA ASN A 246 -21.11 -17.97 -2.31
C ASN A 246 -21.56 -16.50 -2.37
N GLY A 247 -20.94 -15.68 -3.23
CA GLY A 247 -21.28 -14.26 -3.35
C GLY A 247 -21.10 -13.47 -2.05
N VAL A 248 -20.04 -13.79 -1.26
CA VAL A 248 -19.77 -13.15 0.04
C VAL A 248 -19.42 -11.67 -0.10
N TYR A 249 -18.75 -11.31 -1.20
CA TYR A 249 -18.21 -9.98 -1.41
C TYR A 249 -19.03 -9.22 -2.43
N TYR A 250 -19.46 -8.03 -2.06
CA TYR A 250 -19.94 -7.02 -2.98
C TYR A 250 -18.89 -5.94 -3.12
N PHE A 251 -18.62 -5.53 -4.34
CA PHE A 251 -17.66 -4.48 -4.64
C PHE A 251 -18.31 -3.46 -5.58
N GLY A 252 -18.00 -2.18 -5.39
CA GLY A 252 -18.56 -1.15 -6.24
C GLY A 252 -18.18 0.27 -5.82
N ASP A 253 -19.04 1.22 -6.18
CA ASP A 253 -18.81 2.65 -6.05
C ASP A 253 -19.84 3.30 -5.10
N ALA A 254 -19.36 3.88 -4.01
CA ALA A 254 -20.24 4.56 -3.06
C ALA A 254 -20.84 5.87 -3.63
N ASN A 255 -20.20 6.50 -4.61
CA ASN A 255 -20.72 7.71 -5.25
C ASN A 255 -21.90 7.36 -6.17
N GLU A 256 -21.81 6.26 -6.89
CA GLU A 256 -22.89 5.73 -7.73
C GLU A 256 -23.94 4.92 -6.93
N ASP A 257 -23.70 4.75 -5.62
CA ASP A 257 -24.57 3.96 -4.73
C ASP A 257 -24.81 2.52 -5.23
N THR A 258 -23.79 1.89 -5.82
CA THR A 258 -23.92 0.59 -6.50
C THR A 258 -22.81 -0.36 -6.06
N VAL A 259 -23.18 -1.59 -5.69
CA VAL A 259 -22.25 -2.69 -5.39
C VAL A 259 -22.77 -3.99 -6.01
N THR A 260 -21.83 -4.84 -6.46
CA THR A 260 -22.16 -6.12 -7.08
C THR A 260 -21.23 -7.23 -6.59
N ASN A 261 -21.74 -8.46 -6.55
CA ASN A 261 -20.96 -9.67 -6.29
C ASN A 261 -20.71 -10.51 -7.58
N GLY A 262 -21.16 -10.00 -8.72
CA GLY A 262 -21.11 -10.68 -10.02
C GLY A 262 -22.43 -11.36 -10.40
N ASP A 263 -23.20 -11.82 -9.43
CA ASP A 263 -24.50 -12.47 -9.67
C ASP A 263 -25.66 -11.47 -9.53
N GLU A 264 -25.56 -10.55 -8.58
CA GLU A 264 -26.57 -9.53 -8.30
C GLU A 264 -25.93 -8.15 -8.07
N THR A 265 -26.65 -7.10 -8.40
CA THR A 265 -26.26 -5.71 -8.22
C THR A 265 -27.27 -5.01 -7.32
N LEU A 266 -26.79 -4.37 -6.25
CA LEU A 266 -27.61 -3.77 -5.20
C LEU A 266 -27.22 -2.31 -4.97
N LYS A 267 -28.14 -1.54 -4.39
CA LYS A 267 -27.84 -0.20 -3.89
C LYS A 267 -27.05 -0.30 -2.58
N PHE A 268 -25.86 0.28 -2.56
CA PHE A 268 -24.92 0.19 -1.45
C PHE A 268 -25.55 0.67 -0.13
N ARG A 269 -26.11 1.89 -0.13
CA ARG A 269 -26.68 2.49 1.11
C ARG A 269 -27.88 1.70 1.62
N GLN A 270 -28.70 1.20 0.70
CA GLN A 270 -29.85 0.38 1.05
C GLN A 270 -29.39 -0.97 1.65
N LEU A 271 -28.40 -1.63 1.05
CA LEU A 271 -27.83 -2.88 1.55
C LEU A 271 -27.29 -2.73 2.98
N ILE A 272 -26.50 -1.66 3.23
CA ILE A 272 -25.97 -1.38 4.57
C ILE A 272 -27.09 -1.15 5.58
N LYS A 273 -28.13 -0.41 5.22
CA LYS A 273 -29.28 -0.12 6.10
C LYS A 273 -30.09 -1.38 6.41
N ASP A 274 -30.45 -2.15 5.39
CA ASP A 274 -31.35 -3.31 5.53
C ASP A 274 -30.70 -4.47 6.29
N LYS A 275 -29.36 -4.63 6.12
CA LYS A 275 -28.60 -5.71 6.73
C LYS A 275 -27.81 -5.30 7.97
N ALA A 276 -28.05 -4.10 8.53
CA ALA A 276 -27.30 -3.57 9.65
C ALA A 276 -25.76 -3.62 9.45
N GLY A 277 -25.32 -3.18 8.26
CA GLY A 277 -23.90 -3.18 7.90
C GLY A 277 -23.09 -2.24 8.79
N TYR A 278 -21.90 -2.67 9.18
CA TYR A 278 -21.01 -1.96 10.09
C TYR A 278 -19.57 -1.92 9.58
N ARG A 279 -18.78 -0.99 10.10
CA ARG A 279 -17.32 -0.92 9.90
C ARG A 279 -16.60 -1.62 11.06
N TYR A 280 -15.63 -2.46 10.71
CA TYR A 280 -14.86 -3.17 11.73
C TYR A 280 -14.02 -2.21 12.57
N MET A 281 -14.14 -2.24 13.90
CA MET A 281 -13.46 -1.36 14.86
C MET A 281 -13.68 0.13 14.55
N GLU A 282 -14.92 0.53 14.31
CA GLU A 282 -15.29 1.90 13.89
C GLU A 282 -14.85 2.98 14.90
N SER A 283 -14.81 2.63 16.20
CA SER A 283 -14.36 3.50 17.29
C SER A 283 -12.93 4.04 17.12
N LEU A 284 -12.10 3.39 16.30
CA LEU A 284 -10.74 3.85 16.02
C LEU A 284 -10.69 5.08 15.09
N GLY A 285 -11.81 5.51 14.52
CA GLY A 285 -11.92 6.71 13.69
C GLY A 285 -11.14 6.69 12.38
N THR A 286 -10.72 5.51 11.91
CA THR A 286 -9.98 5.37 10.64
C THR A 286 -10.86 5.36 9.41
N GLU A 287 -12.18 5.23 9.59
CA GLU A 287 -13.21 5.22 8.56
C GLU A 287 -12.93 4.18 7.44
N PRO A 288 -13.02 2.86 7.72
CA PRO A 288 -12.85 1.82 6.72
C PRO A 288 -13.78 1.95 5.52
N SER A 289 -13.28 1.67 4.30
CA SER A 289 -14.10 1.53 3.07
C SER A 289 -14.62 0.10 2.88
N VAL A 290 -14.30 -0.81 3.80
CA VAL A 290 -14.85 -2.17 3.88
C VAL A 290 -15.92 -2.21 4.97
N TYR A 291 -17.10 -2.69 4.59
CA TYR A 291 -18.25 -2.87 5.47
C TYR A 291 -18.52 -4.37 5.65
N TYR A 292 -19.02 -4.72 6.80
CA TYR A 292 -19.42 -6.09 7.13
C TYR A 292 -20.92 -6.15 7.40
N LEU A 293 -21.57 -7.17 6.84
CA LEU A 293 -22.92 -7.53 7.22
C LEU A 293 -22.87 -8.64 8.26
N PRO A 294 -23.68 -8.59 9.32
CA PRO A 294 -23.64 -9.54 10.43
C PRO A 294 -23.78 -11.00 9.99
N ALA A 295 -23.15 -11.90 10.74
CA ALA A 295 -23.24 -13.35 10.51
C ALA A 295 -24.52 -13.97 11.09
N VAL A 296 -25.63 -13.23 11.06
CA VAL A 296 -26.96 -13.70 11.48
C VAL A 296 -27.70 -14.34 10.30
N ASN A 297 -28.63 -15.26 10.58
CA ASN A 297 -29.44 -15.94 9.56
C ASN A 297 -28.57 -16.50 8.42
N ARG A 298 -27.54 -17.25 8.79
CA ARG A 298 -26.59 -17.82 7.83
C ARG A 298 -27.28 -18.70 6.81
N LEU A 299 -26.89 -18.54 5.54
CA LEU A 299 -27.41 -19.36 4.44
C LEU A 299 -26.93 -20.82 4.51
N PHE A 300 -25.77 -21.03 5.17
CA PHE A 300 -25.18 -22.35 5.31
C PHE A 300 -24.96 -22.68 6.78
N PRO A 301 -25.30 -23.90 7.23
CA PRO A 301 -24.96 -24.34 8.58
C PRO A 301 -23.42 -24.36 8.77
N PHE A 302 -23.00 -24.29 10.01
CA PHE A 302 -21.61 -24.53 10.35
C PHE A 302 -21.32 -26.04 10.19
N GLU A 303 -20.36 -26.37 9.33
CA GLU A 303 -19.80 -27.70 9.21
C GLU A 303 -18.54 -27.77 10.09
N GLU A 304 -18.45 -28.69 11.04
CA GLU A 304 -17.21 -28.94 11.77
C GLU A 304 -16.15 -29.40 10.76
N GLU A 305 -15.02 -28.68 10.73
CA GLU A 305 -13.88 -29.15 9.95
C GLU A 305 -13.41 -30.47 10.54
N ALA A 306 -13.30 -31.50 9.69
CA ALA A 306 -12.56 -32.68 10.07
C ALA A 306 -11.17 -32.23 10.57
N PRO A 307 -10.66 -32.81 11.69
CA PRO A 307 -9.37 -32.43 12.20
C PRO A 307 -8.34 -32.51 11.07
N THR A 308 -7.72 -31.37 10.75
CA THR A 308 -6.63 -31.33 9.77
C THR A 308 -5.53 -32.21 10.34
N GLU A 309 -5.35 -33.40 9.76
CA GLU A 309 -4.14 -34.17 9.99
C GLU A 309 -2.96 -33.26 9.69
N ASN A 310 -2.12 -33.08 10.68
CA ASN A 310 -0.90 -32.29 10.61
C ASN A 310 -0.05 -32.81 9.45
N ILE A 311 0.07 -32.03 8.37
CA ILE A 311 1.04 -32.21 7.30
C ILE A 311 2.15 -31.17 7.51
#